data_95b8b61f60f4dfd3b63fe3bd98dea207
#
_entry.id   95b8b61f60f4dfd3b63fe3bd98dea207
#
_cell.length_a   1.000
_cell.length_b   1.000
_cell.length_c   1.000
_cell.angle_alpha   90.00
_cell.angle_beta   90.00
_cell.angle_gamma   90.00
#
_symmetry.space_group_name_H-M   'P 1'
#
loop_
_entity.id
_entity.type
_entity.pdbx_description
1 polymer ?
#
loop_
_entity_poly.entity_id
_entity_poly.type
_entity_poly.pdbx_seq_one_letter_code
_entity_poly.pdbx_strand_id
1 'polypeptide(L)'
;AVGERLGYPDERITQGTAAELAERDFDKLSVALLTGGGFGTVTHGLPDSVFRRGSHGDGTIVPMTKSEVRSVALSKLALTRDAVCWDIGAGTGSVSIEMALQADLGQTYAVEKKPEALALLEENAGRLHAANLTAVAGLAPEACKDLPAPTHVFIGGSSGNMEAILNACWEKNPRCRVVAAAVALETVAELTRLSRLHPAEILCLTAAQAHKVGPYSMMQGQNPIYLVTFAGM
;
A
#
# COMPACT_ATOMS: atom_id res chain seq x y z
N ALA A 1 -13.37 19.52 -18.66
CA ALA A 1 -13.67 20.62 -19.58
C ALA A 1 -13.02 21.91 -19.12
N VAL A 2 -12.63 22.76 -20.06
CA VAL A 2 -12.16 24.12 -19.77
C VAL A 2 -13.11 25.09 -20.49
N GLY A 3 -13.68 26.02 -19.73
CA GLY A 3 -14.50 27.13 -20.25
C GLY A 3 -13.69 28.40 -20.23
N GLU A 4 -13.56 29.05 -21.36
CA GLU A 4 -12.82 30.31 -21.53
C GLU A 4 -13.80 31.43 -21.78
N ARG A 5 -13.57 32.59 -21.15
CA ARG A 5 -14.37 33.81 -21.30
C ARG A 5 -15.88 33.57 -21.15
N LEU A 6 -16.26 32.74 -20.19
CA LEU A 6 -17.66 32.37 -19.95
C LEU A 6 -18.56 33.61 -19.77
N GLY A 7 -19.68 33.65 -20.48
CA GLY A 7 -20.61 34.78 -20.49
C GLY A 7 -20.22 35.92 -21.41
N TYR A 8 -19.12 35.84 -22.16
CA TYR A 8 -18.73 36.81 -23.18
C TYR A 8 -19.12 36.33 -24.58
N PRO A 9 -19.24 37.20 -25.59
CA PRO A 9 -19.63 36.84 -26.97
C PRO A 9 -18.67 35.86 -27.65
N ASP A 10 -17.45 35.74 -27.16
CA ASP A 10 -16.38 34.85 -27.62
C ASP A 10 -16.11 33.69 -26.64
N GLU A 11 -17.12 33.31 -25.88
CA GLU A 11 -17.09 32.14 -25.02
C GLU A 11 -16.68 30.86 -25.80
N ARG A 12 -15.80 30.10 -25.20
CA ARG A 12 -15.36 28.83 -25.75
C ARG A 12 -15.31 27.74 -24.65
N ILE A 13 -15.89 26.56 -24.94
CA ILE A 13 -15.81 25.40 -24.06
C ILE A 13 -15.06 24.29 -24.79
N THR A 14 -13.95 23.87 -24.19
CA THR A 14 -13.11 22.76 -24.67
C THR A 14 -13.27 21.56 -23.75
N GLN A 15 -13.62 20.40 -24.30
CA GLN A 15 -13.72 19.14 -23.56
C GLN A 15 -12.58 18.20 -23.97
N GLY A 16 -12.12 17.40 -23.03
CA GLY A 16 -11.07 16.38 -23.23
C GLY A 16 -10.65 15.78 -21.92
N THR A 17 -9.75 14.82 -21.97
CA THR A 17 -9.09 14.28 -20.78
C THR A 17 -8.16 15.31 -20.16
N ALA A 18 -7.80 15.14 -18.88
CA ALA A 18 -6.85 16.04 -18.23
C ALA A 18 -5.50 16.08 -18.97
N ALA A 19 -5.02 14.93 -19.47
CA ALA A 19 -3.78 14.84 -20.25
C ALA A 19 -3.86 15.63 -21.57
N GLU A 20 -4.96 15.48 -22.33
CA GLU A 20 -5.15 16.20 -23.60
C GLU A 20 -5.27 17.70 -23.40
N LEU A 21 -5.89 18.12 -22.30
CA LEU A 21 -6.10 19.53 -22.00
C LEU A 21 -4.84 20.18 -21.40
N ALA A 22 -3.99 19.43 -20.70
CA ALA A 22 -2.74 19.92 -20.15
C ALA A 22 -1.72 20.34 -21.22
N GLU A 23 -1.83 19.79 -22.44
CA GLU A 23 -0.98 20.11 -23.58
C GLU A 23 -1.49 21.33 -24.39
N ARG A 24 -2.52 22.03 -23.92
CA ARG A 24 -3.16 23.16 -24.63
C ARG A 24 -2.99 24.46 -23.85
N ASP A 25 -2.90 25.55 -24.61
CA ASP A 25 -2.97 26.90 -24.07
C ASP A 25 -4.43 27.38 -23.98
N PHE A 26 -4.75 28.02 -22.87
CA PHE A 26 -6.07 28.59 -22.60
C PHE A 26 -5.98 30.09 -22.28
N ASP A 27 -7.09 30.80 -22.49
CA ASP A 27 -7.19 32.21 -22.08
C ASP A 27 -6.98 32.33 -20.55
N LYS A 28 -6.40 33.46 -20.12
CA LYS A 28 -6.20 33.72 -18.69
C LYS A 28 -7.53 33.79 -17.91
N LEU A 29 -8.62 34.16 -18.61
CA LEU A 29 -9.97 34.14 -18.05
C LEU A 29 -10.62 32.81 -18.37
N SER A 30 -10.19 31.75 -17.68
CA SER A 30 -10.71 30.39 -17.85
C SER A 30 -11.06 29.72 -16.52
N VAL A 31 -11.99 28.78 -16.59
CA VAL A 31 -12.40 27.92 -15.48
C VAL A 31 -12.29 26.47 -15.92
N ALA A 32 -11.59 25.66 -15.15
CA ALA A 32 -11.52 24.21 -15.39
C ALA A 32 -12.57 23.48 -14.55
N LEU A 33 -13.39 22.66 -15.20
CA LEU A 33 -14.29 21.72 -14.57
C LEU A 33 -13.71 20.31 -14.73
N LEU A 34 -13.24 19.73 -13.62
CA LEU A 34 -12.81 18.35 -13.57
C LEU A 34 -14.02 17.49 -13.19
N THR A 35 -14.44 16.64 -14.13
CA THR A 35 -15.48 15.65 -13.91
C THR A 35 -14.91 14.28 -14.19
N GLY A 36 -15.28 13.28 -13.42
CA GLY A 36 -14.85 11.92 -13.67
C GLY A 36 -14.10 11.27 -12.52
N GLY A 37 -13.96 9.97 -12.64
CA GLY A 37 -13.55 9.11 -11.57
C GLY A 37 -14.71 8.95 -10.60
N GLY A 38 -15.54 7.94 -10.79
CA GLY A 38 -16.42 7.52 -9.70
C GLY A 38 -15.57 7.43 -8.46
N PHE A 39 -16.05 7.89 -7.33
CA PHE A 39 -15.40 7.60 -6.07
C PHE A 39 -15.19 6.10 -6.01
N GLY A 40 -13.93 5.67 -6.10
CA GLY A 40 -13.57 4.27 -5.99
C GLY A 40 -14.00 3.71 -4.65
N THR A 41 -13.81 2.44 -4.45
CA THR A 41 -14.06 1.80 -3.15
C THR A 41 -13.22 2.51 -2.09
N VAL A 42 -13.87 3.16 -1.12
CA VAL A 42 -13.21 3.84 0.02
C VAL A 42 -12.91 2.89 1.18
N THR A 43 -13.37 1.63 1.09
CA THR A 43 -13.05 0.58 2.06
C THR A 43 -11.82 -0.19 1.60
N HIS A 44 -11.07 -0.73 2.57
CA HIS A 44 -9.93 -1.63 2.31
C HIS A 44 -10.39 -3.02 1.87
N GLY A 45 -9.44 -3.82 1.35
CA GLY A 45 -9.70 -5.16 0.85
C GLY A 45 -10.07 -5.17 -0.64
N LEU A 46 -9.41 -4.35 -1.44
CA LEU A 46 -9.56 -4.41 -2.90
C LEU A 46 -9.33 -5.84 -3.42
N PRO A 47 -10.11 -6.30 -4.43
CA PRO A 47 -9.90 -7.63 -5.00
C PRO A 47 -8.45 -7.81 -5.49
N ASP A 48 -7.87 -8.98 -5.27
CA ASP A 48 -6.51 -9.30 -5.74
C ASP A 48 -6.35 -9.13 -7.26
N SER A 49 -7.43 -9.30 -8.01
CA SER A 49 -7.46 -9.21 -9.47
C SER A 49 -7.23 -7.79 -10.02
N VAL A 50 -7.39 -6.74 -9.20
CA VAL A 50 -7.11 -5.37 -9.65
C VAL A 50 -5.62 -5.07 -9.70
N PHE A 51 -4.79 -5.85 -8.98
CA PHE A 51 -3.35 -5.69 -8.96
C PHE A 51 -2.69 -6.49 -10.08
N ARG A 52 -1.80 -5.86 -10.83
CA ARG A 52 -0.90 -6.58 -11.75
C ARG A 52 0.00 -7.51 -10.95
N ARG A 53 0.23 -8.68 -11.50
CA ARG A 53 1.16 -9.68 -10.98
C ARG A 53 2.35 -9.77 -11.93
N GLY A 54 3.52 -10.05 -11.38
CA GLY A 54 4.75 -10.22 -12.14
C GLY A 54 5.66 -11.25 -11.49
N SER A 55 6.78 -11.52 -12.13
CA SER A 55 7.81 -12.43 -11.63
C SER A 55 9.15 -11.71 -11.51
N HIS A 56 9.98 -12.18 -10.60
CA HIS A 56 11.39 -11.78 -10.53
C HIS A 56 12.19 -12.40 -11.68
N GLY A 57 13.40 -11.92 -11.88
CA GLY A 57 14.30 -12.43 -12.93
C GLY A 57 14.63 -13.93 -12.80
N ASP A 58 14.48 -14.50 -11.62
CA ASP A 58 14.62 -15.94 -11.34
C ASP A 58 13.34 -16.75 -11.60
N GLY A 59 12.27 -16.11 -12.11
CA GLY A 59 10.98 -16.74 -12.39
C GLY A 59 10.05 -16.86 -11.16
N THR A 60 10.50 -16.52 -9.96
CA THR A 60 9.62 -16.55 -8.78
C THR A 60 8.61 -15.41 -8.85
N ILE A 61 7.36 -15.70 -8.44
CA ILE A 61 6.26 -14.71 -8.46
C ILE A 61 6.50 -13.66 -7.39
N VAL A 62 6.33 -12.38 -7.75
CA VAL A 62 6.35 -11.27 -6.78
C VAL A 62 5.26 -11.49 -5.74
N PRO A 63 5.59 -11.55 -4.44
CA PRO A 63 4.62 -11.77 -3.38
C PRO A 63 3.55 -10.67 -3.34
N MET A 64 2.34 -11.08 -2.96
CA MET A 64 1.23 -10.16 -2.73
C MET A 64 0.45 -10.60 -1.49
N THR A 65 0.25 -9.70 -0.57
CA THR A 65 -0.66 -9.91 0.56
C THR A 65 -2.09 -10.05 0.05
N LYS A 66 -2.76 -11.14 0.36
CA LYS A 66 -4.11 -11.46 -0.10
C LYS A 66 -5.14 -10.51 0.50
N SER A 67 -6.25 -10.28 -0.22
CA SER A 67 -7.29 -9.31 0.16
C SER A 67 -7.82 -9.52 1.59
N GLU A 68 -8.02 -10.76 2.02
CA GLU A 68 -8.50 -11.10 3.36
C GLU A 68 -7.49 -10.69 4.44
N VAL A 69 -6.21 -10.98 4.21
CA VAL A 69 -5.13 -10.61 5.12
C VAL A 69 -4.89 -9.11 5.11
N ARG A 70 -4.91 -8.51 3.93
CA ARG A 70 -4.72 -7.07 3.73
C ARG A 70 -5.80 -6.26 4.46
N SER A 71 -7.07 -6.69 4.35
CA SER A 71 -8.19 -6.06 5.06
C SER A 71 -7.99 -6.08 6.57
N VAL A 72 -7.56 -7.20 7.14
CA VAL A 72 -7.31 -7.29 8.57
C VAL A 72 -6.07 -6.50 8.98
N ALA A 73 -4.99 -6.55 8.18
CA ALA A 73 -3.78 -5.78 8.45
C ALA A 73 -4.05 -4.27 8.49
N LEU A 74 -4.82 -3.75 7.52
CA LEU A 74 -5.20 -2.34 7.47
C LEU A 74 -6.13 -1.94 8.63
N SER A 75 -7.05 -2.82 9.01
CA SER A 75 -7.87 -2.62 10.22
C SER A 75 -7.01 -2.55 11.48
N LYS A 76 -5.96 -3.40 11.59
CA LYS A 76 -5.03 -3.37 12.72
C LYS A 76 -4.10 -2.16 12.70
N LEU A 77 -3.78 -1.63 11.53
CA LEU A 77 -3.04 -0.37 11.41
C LEU A 77 -3.85 0.81 11.95
N ALA A 78 -5.17 0.83 11.82
CA ALA A 78 -6.04 1.92 12.27
C ALA A 78 -5.59 3.29 11.72
N LEU A 79 -5.39 3.37 10.40
CA LEU A 79 -4.87 4.54 9.71
C LEU A 79 -5.72 5.80 9.94
N THR A 80 -5.07 6.94 10.05
CA THR A 80 -5.69 8.26 9.95
C THR A 80 -5.51 8.82 8.54
N ARG A 81 -6.36 9.77 8.14
CA ARG A 81 -6.31 10.36 6.80
C ARG A 81 -4.98 11.07 6.50
N ASP A 82 -4.32 11.61 7.52
CA ASP A 82 -3.06 12.34 7.48
C ASP A 82 -1.84 11.48 7.84
N ALA A 83 -2.01 10.15 7.86
CA ALA A 83 -0.97 9.23 8.27
C ALA A 83 0.29 9.30 7.38
N VAL A 84 1.45 9.27 8.01
CA VAL A 84 2.73 8.99 7.33
C VAL A 84 2.98 7.49 7.46
N CYS A 85 2.84 6.80 6.34
CA CYS A 85 2.86 5.35 6.28
C CYS A 85 4.17 4.83 5.70
N TRP A 86 4.71 3.75 6.27
CA TRP A 86 5.75 2.94 5.63
C TRP A 86 5.22 1.53 5.37
N ASP A 87 5.50 1.01 4.18
CA ASP A 87 5.28 -0.41 3.84
C ASP A 87 6.63 -1.04 3.52
N ILE A 88 7.10 -1.93 4.40
CA ILE A 88 8.41 -2.56 4.31
C ILE A 88 8.30 -3.94 3.66
N GLY A 89 9.01 -4.14 2.54
CA GLY A 89 8.88 -5.32 1.70
C GLY A 89 7.59 -5.28 0.88
N ALA A 90 7.35 -4.18 0.19
CA ALA A 90 6.08 -3.83 -0.43
C ALA A 90 5.63 -4.79 -1.55
N GLY A 91 6.57 -5.50 -2.21
CA GLY A 91 6.26 -6.46 -3.26
C GLY A 91 5.44 -5.84 -4.40
N THR A 92 4.22 -6.31 -4.63
CA THR A 92 3.32 -5.76 -5.66
C THR A 92 2.75 -4.38 -5.32
N GLY A 93 3.00 -3.86 -4.11
CA GLY A 93 2.42 -2.62 -3.61
C GLY A 93 0.97 -2.73 -3.13
N SER A 94 0.44 -3.94 -2.97
CA SER A 94 -1.00 -4.10 -2.67
C SER A 94 -1.40 -3.51 -1.32
N VAL A 95 -0.53 -3.60 -0.30
CA VAL A 95 -0.77 -2.96 1.01
C VAL A 95 -0.49 -1.47 0.92
N SER A 96 0.65 -1.08 0.35
CA SER A 96 1.05 0.34 0.19
C SER A 96 -0.02 1.18 -0.49
N ILE A 97 -0.62 0.64 -1.57
CA ILE A 97 -1.65 1.33 -2.35
C ILE A 97 -2.91 1.53 -1.51
N GLU A 98 -3.38 0.51 -0.81
CA GLU A 98 -4.55 0.66 0.05
C GLU A 98 -4.27 1.56 1.27
N MET A 99 -3.04 1.57 1.81
CA MET A 99 -2.63 2.56 2.81
C MET A 99 -2.70 3.99 2.25
N ALA A 100 -2.19 4.21 1.05
CA ALA A 100 -2.21 5.51 0.38
C ALA A 100 -3.65 6.00 0.09
N LEU A 101 -4.52 5.11 -0.37
CA LEU A 101 -5.92 5.44 -0.64
C LEU A 101 -6.72 5.79 0.63
N GLN A 102 -6.36 5.22 1.78
CA GLN A 102 -7.01 5.52 3.06
C GLN A 102 -6.40 6.77 3.74
N ALA A 103 -5.10 6.96 3.62
CA ALA A 103 -4.39 8.12 4.12
C ALA A 103 -4.32 9.23 3.05
N ASP A 104 -5.47 9.67 2.56
CA ASP A 104 -5.61 10.55 1.40
C ASP A 104 -5.08 11.99 1.62
N LEU A 105 -4.87 12.39 2.86
CA LEU A 105 -4.21 13.64 3.25
C LEU A 105 -2.78 13.42 3.76
N GLY A 106 -2.34 12.16 3.78
CA GLY A 106 -1.03 11.72 4.25
C GLY A 106 -0.10 11.32 3.11
N GLN A 107 0.94 10.57 3.45
CA GLN A 107 1.94 10.09 2.51
C GLN A 107 2.31 8.64 2.82
N THR A 108 2.45 7.81 1.79
CA THR A 108 2.91 6.41 1.91
C THR A 108 4.25 6.23 1.23
N TYR A 109 5.19 5.59 1.92
CA TYR A 109 6.51 5.20 1.42
C TYR A 109 6.58 3.68 1.36
N ALA A 110 6.70 3.15 0.14
CA ALA A 110 6.76 1.71 -0.13
C ALA A 110 8.21 1.30 -0.39
N VAL A 111 8.81 0.60 0.58
CA VAL A 111 10.22 0.20 0.53
C VAL A 111 10.33 -1.21 -0.05
N GLU A 112 11.03 -1.34 -1.17
CA GLU A 112 11.26 -2.62 -1.84
C GLU A 112 12.69 -2.68 -2.41
N LYS A 113 13.35 -3.84 -2.21
CA LYS A 113 14.76 -4.02 -2.63
C LYS A 113 14.91 -4.58 -4.04
N LYS A 114 13.90 -5.29 -4.55
CA LYS A 114 13.96 -5.95 -5.85
C LYS A 114 13.43 -5.03 -6.95
N PRO A 115 14.24 -4.73 -8.00
CA PRO A 115 13.85 -3.78 -9.05
C PRO A 115 12.56 -4.17 -9.77
N GLU A 116 12.36 -5.47 -10.03
CA GLU A 116 11.16 -5.96 -10.74
C GLU A 116 9.88 -5.76 -9.92
N ALA A 117 9.97 -5.93 -8.60
CA ALA A 117 8.85 -5.68 -7.70
C ALA A 117 8.59 -4.18 -7.56
N LEU A 118 9.64 -3.35 -7.54
CA LEU A 118 9.52 -1.90 -7.50
C LEU A 118 8.80 -1.36 -8.75
N ALA A 119 9.21 -1.80 -9.95
CA ALA A 119 8.55 -1.42 -11.20
C ALA A 119 7.07 -1.84 -11.24
N LEU A 120 6.77 -3.04 -10.74
CA LEU A 120 5.39 -3.53 -10.63
C LEU A 120 4.55 -2.73 -9.64
N LEU A 121 5.14 -2.32 -8.51
CA LEU A 121 4.52 -1.46 -7.52
C LEU A 121 4.16 -0.09 -8.14
N GLU A 122 5.09 0.53 -8.86
CA GLU A 122 4.87 1.82 -9.54
C GLU A 122 3.76 1.72 -10.60
N GLU A 123 3.76 0.63 -11.40
CA GLU A 123 2.68 0.36 -12.35
C GLU A 123 1.33 0.26 -11.65
N ASN A 124 1.24 -0.52 -10.56
CA ASN A 124 0.00 -0.69 -9.80
C ASN A 124 -0.45 0.63 -9.15
N ALA A 125 0.48 1.41 -8.58
CA ALA A 125 0.18 2.70 -7.96
C ALA A 125 -0.41 3.69 -8.99
N GLY A 126 0.18 3.77 -10.18
CA GLY A 126 -0.36 4.63 -11.26
C GLY A 126 -1.74 4.18 -11.72
N ARG A 127 -1.96 2.89 -11.92
CA ARG A 127 -3.25 2.34 -12.34
C ARG A 127 -4.37 2.53 -11.32
N LEU A 128 -4.05 2.49 -10.03
CA LEU A 128 -5.02 2.61 -8.94
C LEU A 128 -5.05 4.02 -8.34
N HIS A 129 -4.38 4.98 -9.00
CA HIS A 129 -4.39 6.41 -8.65
C HIS A 129 -3.93 6.71 -7.22
N ALA A 130 -2.97 5.96 -6.70
CA ALA A 130 -2.35 6.21 -5.41
C ALA A 130 -1.29 7.33 -5.52
N ALA A 131 -1.73 8.57 -5.76
CA ALA A 131 -0.86 9.71 -6.07
C ALA A 131 0.05 10.13 -4.90
N ASN A 132 -0.32 9.79 -3.67
CA ASN A 132 0.44 10.05 -2.44
C ASN A 132 1.30 8.84 -2.01
N LEU A 133 1.68 7.97 -2.97
CA LEU A 133 2.59 6.86 -2.74
C LEU A 133 3.93 7.15 -3.42
N THR A 134 5.00 6.96 -2.66
CA THR A 134 6.38 7.04 -3.15
C THR A 134 7.05 5.68 -3.04
N ALA A 135 7.53 5.15 -4.15
CA ALA A 135 8.33 3.94 -4.19
C ALA A 135 9.77 4.26 -3.76
N VAL A 136 10.34 3.44 -2.87
CA VAL A 136 11.68 3.62 -2.30
C VAL A 136 12.49 2.36 -2.54
N ALA A 137 13.53 2.47 -3.37
CA ALA A 137 14.41 1.35 -3.66
C ALA A 137 15.39 1.12 -2.51
N GLY A 138 15.46 -0.11 -2.00
CA GLY A 138 16.44 -0.48 -1.00
C GLY A 138 15.94 -1.43 0.07
N LEU A 139 16.83 -1.72 0.99
CA LEU A 139 16.60 -2.60 2.14
C LEU A 139 16.38 -1.77 3.40
N ALA A 140 15.30 -2.08 4.14
CA ALA A 140 15.08 -1.47 5.45
C ALA A 140 15.97 -2.16 6.53
N PRO A 141 16.44 -1.40 7.53
CA PRO A 141 16.09 -0.01 7.85
C PRO A 141 16.85 1.08 7.08
N GLU A 142 17.92 0.74 6.35
CA GLU A 142 18.84 1.71 5.70
C GLU A 142 18.09 2.63 4.73
N ALA A 143 17.20 2.07 3.89
CA ALA A 143 16.41 2.84 2.93
C ALA A 143 15.39 3.78 3.60
N CYS A 144 15.17 3.63 4.91
CA CYS A 144 14.23 4.46 5.66
C CYS A 144 14.87 5.66 6.36
N LYS A 145 16.21 5.81 6.31
CA LYS A 145 16.94 6.83 7.09
C LYS A 145 16.46 8.25 6.82
N ASP A 146 16.28 8.59 5.55
CA ASP A 146 15.92 9.95 5.13
C ASP A 146 14.40 10.14 4.96
N LEU A 147 13.60 9.11 5.23
CA LEU A 147 12.15 9.21 5.17
C LEU A 147 11.61 9.98 6.39
N PRO A 148 10.48 10.71 6.22
CA PRO A 148 9.77 11.32 7.34
C PRO A 148 9.40 10.29 8.41
N ALA A 149 9.33 10.72 9.67
CA ALA A 149 8.97 9.87 10.80
C ALA A 149 7.60 9.20 10.57
N PRO A 150 7.50 7.87 10.62
CA PRO A 150 6.26 7.18 10.33
C PRO A 150 5.29 7.29 11.51
N THR A 151 4.00 7.37 11.20
CA THR A 151 2.93 7.18 12.19
C THR A 151 2.45 5.74 12.21
N HIS A 152 2.47 5.10 11.02
CA HIS A 152 1.98 3.72 10.82
C HIS A 152 2.95 2.97 9.90
N VAL A 153 3.27 1.74 10.27
CA VAL A 153 4.18 0.89 9.49
C VAL A 153 3.57 -0.49 9.30
N PHE A 154 3.56 -0.95 8.06
CA PHE A 154 3.33 -2.36 7.75
C PHE A 154 4.67 -3.02 7.40
N ILE A 155 4.92 -4.23 7.91
CA ILE A 155 6.10 -5.02 7.58
C ILE A 155 5.64 -6.34 6.96
N GLY A 156 5.67 -6.40 5.62
CA GLY A 156 5.34 -7.60 4.85
C GLY A 156 6.54 -8.53 4.64
N GLY A 157 7.77 -7.99 4.76
CA GLY A 157 9.00 -8.74 4.62
C GLY A 157 10.20 -7.98 5.19
N SER A 158 10.82 -8.52 6.23
CA SER A 158 11.96 -7.89 6.94
C SER A 158 13.33 -8.28 6.40
N SER A 159 13.42 -9.34 5.60
CA SER A 159 14.72 -9.92 5.17
C SER A 159 15.68 -10.24 6.34
N GLY A 160 15.14 -10.61 7.51
CA GLY A 160 15.91 -10.91 8.72
C GLY A 160 16.25 -9.69 9.59
N ASN A 161 15.76 -8.50 9.24
CA ASN A 161 16.07 -7.25 9.96
C ASN A 161 14.91 -6.75 10.85
N MET A 162 14.01 -7.64 11.28
CA MET A 162 12.75 -7.25 11.97
C MET A 162 13.01 -6.32 13.17
N GLU A 163 13.89 -6.72 14.08
CA GLU A 163 14.21 -5.92 15.27
C GLU A 163 14.83 -4.55 14.92
N ALA A 164 15.75 -4.53 13.96
CA ALA A 164 16.39 -3.27 13.52
C ALA A 164 15.37 -2.31 12.86
N ILE A 165 14.41 -2.85 12.10
CA ILE A 165 13.34 -2.06 11.48
C ILE A 165 12.42 -1.48 12.56
N LEU A 166 11.99 -2.27 13.55
CA LEU A 166 11.17 -1.80 14.66
C LEU A 166 11.85 -0.68 15.42
N ASN A 167 13.13 -0.87 15.76
CA ASN A 167 13.92 0.15 16.46
C ASN A 167 14.00 1.45 15.65
N ALA A 168 14.31 1.37 14.36
CA ALA A 168 14.37 2.54 13.48
C ALA A 168 13.03 3.29 13.38
N CYS A 169 11.90 2.57 13.40
CA CYS A 169 10.58 3.19 13.44
C CYS A 169 10.35 3.97 14.73
N TRP A 170 10.65 3.36 15.88
CA TRP A 170 10.41 3.98 17.20
C TRP A 170 11.45 5.04 17.58
N GLU A 171 12.66 4.97 17.06
CA GLU A 171 13.64 6.07 17.16
C GLU A 171 13.13 7.35 16.49
N LYS A 172 12.46 7.21 15.33
CA LYS A 172 11.86 8.35 14.62
C LYS A 172 10.53 8.80 15.24
N ASN A 173 9.72 7.87 15.68
CA ASN A 173 8.44 8.15 16.33
C ASN A 173 8.09 7.04 17.35
N PRO A 174 8.31 7.27 18.64
CA PRO A 174 7.99 6.29 19.69
C PRO A 174 6.52 5.84 19.70
N ARG A 175 5.60 6.67 19.20
CA ARG A 175 4.17 6.35 19.11
C ARG A 175 3.78 5.66 17.79
N CYS A 176 4.77 5.30 16.96
CA CYS A 176 4.51 4.63 15.69
C CYS A 176 3.81 3.28 15.92
N ARG A 177 2.68 3.09 15.26
CA ARG A 177 1.95 1.82 15.25
C ARG A 177 2.52 0.92 14.16
N VAL A 178 2.89 -0.32 14.51
CA VAL A 178 3.49 -1.26 13.57
C VAL A 178 2.65 -2.53 13.49
N VAL A 179 2.36 -2.98 12.27
CA VAL A 179 1.76 -4.29 12.00
C VAL A 179 2.73 -5.09 11.16
N ALA A 180 3.21 -6.21 11.70
CA ALA A 180 4.10 -7.14 11.01
C ALA A 180 3.35 -8.41 10.62
N ALA A 181 3.54 -8.86 9.37
CA ALA A 181 2.97 -10.09 8.85
C ALA A 181 4.05 -11.18 8.74
N ALA A 182 3.73 -12.41 9.18
CA ALA A 182 4.64 -13.55 9.11
C ALA A 182 3.91 -14.84 8.71
N VAL A 183 4.53 -15.57 7.77
CA VAL A 183 4.11 -16.92 7.36
C VAL A 183 5.17 -17.95 7.80
N ALA A 184 6.46 -17.60 7.65
CA ALA A 184 7.58 -18.47 8.03
C ALA A 184 7.68 -18.59 9.56
N LEU A 185 7.87 -19.80 10.05
CA LEU A 185 7.95 -20.08 11.50
C LEU A 185 9.10 -19.33 12.16
N GLU A 186 10.21 -19.13 11.46
CA GLU A 186 11.36 -18.36 11.94
C GLU A 186 10.98 -16.90 12.24
N THR A 187 10.22 -16.28 11.32
CA THR A 187 9.72 -14.90 11.51
C THR A 187 8.67 -14.84 12.62
N VAL A 188 7.80 -15.86 12.73
CA VAL A 188 6.83 -15.96 13.83
C VAL A 188 7.55 -16.08 15.18
N ALA A 189 8.62 -16.90 15.26
CA ALA A 189 9.42 -17.03 16.48
C ALA A 189 10.11 -15.72 16.86
N GLU A 190 10.67 -14.98 15.88
CA GLU A 190 11.27 -13.66 16.10
C GLU A 190 10.23 -12.67 16.62
N LEU A 191 9.07 -12.54 15.96
CA LEU A 191 7.99 -11.65 16.39
C LEU A 191 7.45 -12.04 17.79
N THR A 192 7.35 -13.32 18.09
CA THR A 192 6.95 -13.81 19.42
C THR A 192 7.97 -13.42 20.49
N ARG A 193 9.26 -13.46 20.18
CA ARG A 193 10.32 -12.98 21.09
C ARG A 193 10.18 -11.47 21.32
N LEU A 194 10.01 -10.69 20.24
CA LEU A 194 9.89 -9.23 20.30
C LEU A 194 8.62 -8.78 21.04
N SER A 195 7.51 -9.54 20.94
CA SER A 195 6.28 -9.24 21.67
C SER A 195 6.39 -9.37 23.19
N ARG A 196 7.45 -10.04 23.70
CA ARG A 196 7.74 -10.07 25.14
C ARG A 196 8.49 -8.83 25.63
N LEU A 197 9.14 -8.13 24.70
CA LEU A 197 9.89 -6.90 24.97
C LEU A 197 9.04 -5.64 24.79
N HIS A 198 8.08 -5.72 23.90
CA HIS A 198 7.20 -4.60 23.53
C HIS A 198 5.73 -5.07 23.55
N PRO A 199 4.82 -4.30 24.15
CA PRO A 199 3.39 -4.66 24.15
C PRO A 199 2.88 -4.89 22.75
N ALA A 200 2.31 -6.09 22.50
CA ALA A 200 1.83 -6.49 21.20
C ALA A 200 0.60 -7.40 21.27
N GLU A 201 -0.26 -7.29 20.25
CA GLU A 201 -1.33 -8.23 19.98
C GLU A 201 -0.85 -9.21 18.89
N ILE A 202 -1.03 -10.51 19.08
CA ILE A 202 -0.73 -11.56 18.08
C ILE A 202 -2.03 -12.17 17.61
N LEU A 203 -2.30 -12.09 16.31
CA LEU A 203 -3.44 -12.68 15.64
C LEU A 203 -2.97 -13.70 14.60
N CYS A 204 -3.55 -14.90 14.60
CA CYS A 204 -3.37 -15.88 13.52
C CYS A 204 -4.62 -15.89 12.64
N LEU A 205 -4.44 -15.69 11.34
CA LEU A 205 -5.49 -15.76 10.33
C LEU A 205 -5.33 -17.02 9.49
N THR A 206 -6.44 -17.71 9.27
CA THR A 206 -6.55 -18.80 8.31
C THR A 206 -7.67 -18.49 7.33
N ALA A 207 -7.39 -18.62 6.04
CA ALA A 207 -8.38 -18.43 4.99
C ALA A 207 -8.42 -19.65 4.07
N ALA A 208 -9.60 -19.95 3.54
CA ALA A 208 -9.78 -20.94 2.50
C ALA A 208 -10.75 -20.41 1.45
N GLN A 209 -10.46 -20.69 0.18
CA GLN A 209 -11.28 -20.28 -0.94
C GLN A 209 -11.79 -21.48 -1.71
N ALA A 210 -13.01 -21.38 -2.26
CA ALA A 210 -13.57 -22.42 -3.08
C ALA A 210 -12.97 -22.38 -4.49
N HIS A 211 -12.50 -23.53 -4.96
CA HIS A 211 -12.01 -23.74 -6.32
C HIS A 211 -12.82 -24.81 -7.03
N LYS A 212 -13.03 -24.65 -8.34
CA LYS A 212 -13.67 -25.68 -9.18
C LYS A 212 -12.70 -26.81 -9.46
N VAL A 213 -13.13 -28.03 -9.16
CA VAL A 213 -12.44 -29.28 -9.50
C VAL A 213 -13.44 -30.19 -10.21
N GLY A 214 -13.44 -30.13 -11.54
CA GLY A 214 -14.49 -30.77 -12.35
C GLY A 214 -15.87 -30.17 -12.02
N PRO A 215 -16.89 -31.02 -11.70
CA PRO A 215 -18.23 -30.54 -11.37
C PRO A 215 -18.37 -30.03 -9.92
N TYR A 216 -17.35 -30.20 -9.08
CA TYR A 216 -17.40 -29.90 -7.66
C TYR A 216 -16.72 -28.57 -7.32
N SER A 217 -17.09 -28.00 -6.17
CA SER A 217 -16.38 -26.87 -5.55
C SER A 217 -15.70 -27.40 -4.30
N MET A 218 -14.38 -27.28 -4.23
CA MET A 218 -13.57 -27.74 -3.09
C MET A 218 -12.91 -26.54 -2.41
N MET A 219 -12.81 -26.59 -1.07
CA MET A 219 -12.09 -25.56 -0.31
C MET A 219 -10.59 -25.82 -0.37
N GLN A 220 -9.83 -24.80 -0.75
CA GLN A 220 -8.38 -24.81 -0.70
C GLN A 220 -7.92 -23.83 0.38
N GLY A 221 -7.24 -24.35 1.41
CA GLY A 221 -6.66 -23.57 2.48
C GLY A 221 -5.42 -22.82 2.03
N GLN A 222 -5.25 -21.63 2.56
CA GLN A 222 -3.99 -20.86 2.49
C GLN A 222 -3.13 -21.17 3.73
N ASN A 223 -1.83 -20.88 3.65
CA ASN A 223 -0.98 -20.96 4.84
C ASN A 223 -1.52 -20.00 5.90
N PRO A 224 -1.55 -20.41 7.17
CA PRO A 224 -1.82 -19.50 8.27
C PRO A 224 -0.85 -18.32 8.23
N ILE A 225 -1.35 -17.12 8.47
CA ILE A 225 -0.53 -15.92 8.56
C ILE A 225 -0.71 -15.30 9.94
N TYR A 226 0.39 -14.89 10.54
CA TYR A 226 0.41 -14.22 11.82
C TYR A 226 0.55 -12.72 11.59
N LEU A 227 -0.36 -11.94 12.18
CA LEU A 227 -0.28 -10.49 12.26
C LEU A 227 0.06 -10.11 13.70
N VAL A 228 1.18 -9.43 13.87
CA VAL A 228 1.61 -8.92 15.18
C VAL A 228 1.51 -7.40 15.14
N THR A 229 0.65 -6.86 16.00
CA THR A 229 0.43 -5.42 16.12
C THR A 229 1.14 -4.90 17.34
N PHE A 230 2.13 -4.06 17.15
CA PHE A 230 2.78 -3.30 18.21
C PHE A 230 2.09 -1.93 18.29
N ALA A 231 1.50 -1.61 19.43
CA ALA A 231 1.12 -0.25 19.76
C ALA A 231 2.40 0.54 20.07
N GLY A 232 2.50 1.78 19.63
CA GLY A 232 3.60 2.65 20.01
C GLY A 232 3.70 2.81 21.54
N MET A 233 4.92 3.11 22.00
CA MET A 233 5.20 3.33 23.44
C MET A 233 4.58 4.63 23.93
#